data_9e41176868f3f197d82deb5f8c4e6572
#
_entry.id   9e41176868f3f197d82deb5f8c4e6572
#
_cell.length_a   1.000
_cell.length_b   1.000
_cell.length_c   1.000
_cell.angle_alpha   90.00
_cell.angle_beta   90.00
_cell.angle_gamma   90.00
#
_symmetry.space_group_name_H-M   'P 1'
#
loop_
_entity.id
_entity.type
_entity.pdbx_description
1 polymer ?
#
loop_
_entity_poly.entity_id
_entity_poly.type
_entity_poly.pdbx_seq_one_letter_code
_entity_poly.pdbx_strand_id
1 'polypeptide(L)'
;MTLKNRRFPFYVGISTLVLGIVVALSGLFLWVSYRESRTAALHSADRIFTEINAKTRLSYETALEAVAVLAGTAAHMPDMAVKPTSNGMAHPGITLMLDALSVYEYLYSTYTGYEDGSFLQVVAVRDRAELRALFAAPPGTAFVLRTLSVEPTGTAEQRWFFLDR
;
A
#
# COMPACT_ATOMS: atom_id res chain seq x y z
N MET A 1 -73.32 3.65 44.79
CA MET A 1 -71.99 3.71 44.13
C MET A 1 -72.10 4.76 43.04
N THR A 2 -71.65 6.02 43.30
CA THR A 2 -71.88 7.16 42.44
C THR A 2 -70.70 7.30 41.44
N LEU A 3 -70.94 7.01 40.21
CA LEU A 3 -69.98 7.27 39.11
C LEU A 3 -69.79 8.74 38.93
N LYS A 4 -68.69 9.25 39.41
CA LYS A 4 -68.28 10.67 39.31
C LYS A 4 -67.94 10.93 37.86
N ASN A 5 -68.88 11.57 37.12
CA ASN A 5 -68.76 11.94 35.73
C ASN A 5 -67.67 13.03 35.60
N ARG A 6 -66.42 12.63 35.28
CA ARG A 6 -65.31 13.55 35.05
C ARG A 6 -65.50 14.22 33.69
N ARG A 7 -66.11 15.40 33.67
CA ARG A 7 -66.12 16.23 32.49
C ARG A 7 -64.71 16.74 32.23
N PHE A 8 -64.01 16.08 31.31
CA PHE A 8 -62.76 16.61 30.84
C PHE A 8 -62.99 17.93 30.15
N PRO A 9 -62.31 19.03 30.50
CA PRO A 9 -62.49 20.31 29.84
C PRO A 9 -62.10 20.14 28.35
N PHE A 10 -62.97 20.66 27.48
CA PHE A 10 -62.88 20.58 26.01
C PHE A 10 -61.47 20.98 25.47
N TYR A 11 -60.85 21.99 26.11
CA TYR A 11 -59.48 22.42 25.77
C TYR A 11 -58.42 21.36 25.97
N VAL A 12 -58.52 20.51 26.99
CA VAL A 12 -57.55 19.41 27.26
C VAL A 12 -57.62 18.40 26.14
N GLY A 13 -58.82 18.05 25.64
CA GLY A 13 -58.97 17.13 24.53
C GLY A 13 -58.32 17.65 23.23
N ILE A 14 -58.58 18.91 22.87
CA ILE A 14 -58.01 19.54 21.71
C ILE A 14 -56.46 19.61 21.80
N SER A 15 -55.95 20.09 22.95
CA SER A 15 -54.48 20.19 23.14
C SER A 15 -53.81 18.84 23.04
N THR A 16 -54.37 17.78 23.61
CA THR A 16 -53.84 16.44 23.52
C THR A 16 -53.83 15.90 22.09
N LEU A 17 -54.88 16.18 21.33
CA LEU A 17 -55.00 15.80 19.94
C LEU A 17 -53.96 16.52 19.07
N VAL A 18 -53.81 17.83 19.24
CA VAL A 18 -52.81 18.63 18.52
C VAL A 18 -51.38 18.14 18.85
N LEU A 19 -51.09 17.94 20.12
CA LEU A 19 -49.80 17.42 20.55
C LEU A 19 -49.52 16.04 19.97
N GLY A 20 -50.52 15.14 19.93
CA GLY A 20 -50.39 13.83 19.33
C GLY A 20 -50.06 13.89 17.83
N ILE A 21 -50.71 14.80 17.09
CA ILE A 21 -50.44 15.00 15.67
C ILE A 21 -49.01 15.53 15.45
N VAL A 22 -48.59 16.51 16.24
CA VAL A 22 -47.23 17.07 16.13
C VAL A 22 -46.17 16.02 16.40
N VAL A 23 -46.34 15.19 17.45
CA VAL A 23 -45.40 14.12 17.77
C VAL A 23 -45.37 13.07 16.66
N ALA A 24 -46.53 12.67 16.12
CA ALA A 24 -46.62 11.70 15.03
C ALA A 24 -45.92 12.20 13.74
N LEU A 25 -46.18 13.46 13.34
CA LEU A 25 -45.54 14.08 12.17
C LEU A 25 -44.03 14.25 12.37
N SER A 26 -43.58 14.66 13.56
CA SER A 26 -42.16 14.78 13.88
C SER A 26 -41.45 13.40 13.84
N GLY A 27 -42.10 12.38 14.39
CA GLY A 27 -41.58 11.00 14.33
C GLY A 27 -41.45 10.47 12.91
N LEU A 28 -42.50 10.72 12.08
CA LEU A 28 -42.48 10.35 10.67
C LEU A 28 -41.35 11.06 9.91
N PHE A 29 -41.22 12.37 10.12
CA PHE A 29 -40.15 13.16 9.49
C PHE A 29 -38.75 12.69 9.88
N LEU A 30 -38.53 12.44 11.16
CA LEU A 30 -37.25 11.89 11.63
C LEU A 30 -36.94 10.51 11.03
N TRP A 31 -37.94 9.66 10.94
CA TRP A 31 -37.79 8.33 10.35
C TRP A 31 -37.42 8.40 8.87
N VAL A 32 -38.12 9.22 8.07
CA VAL A 32 -37.83 9.43 6.63
C VAL A 32 -36.43 10.03 6.47
N SER A 33 -36.11 11.10 7.20
CA SER A 33 -34.81 11.76 7.14
C SER A 33 -33.65 10.82 7.52
N TYR A 34 -33.83 10.01 8.55
CA TYR A 34 -32.84 9.00 8.94
C TYR A 34 -32.62 7.97 7.84
N ARG A 35 -33.68 7.48 7.23
CA ARG A 35 -33.63 6.49 6.14
C ARG A 35 -32.90 7.06 4.92
N GLU A 36 -33.22 8.27 4.50
CA GLU A 36 -32.56 8.94 3.38
C GLU A 36 -31.09 9.21 3.66
N SER A 37 -30.76 9.74 4.84
CA SER A 37 -29.38 9.98 5.24
C SER A 37 -28.55 8.72 5.27
N ARG A 38 -29.10 7.61 5.77
CA ARG A 38 -28.41 6.31 5.76
C ARG A 38 -28.14 5.81 4.35
N THR A 39 -29.12 5.91 3.46
CA THR A 39 -28.97 5.48 2.07
C THR A 39 -27.94 6.34 1.34
N ALA A 40 -27.98 7.66 1.52
CA ALA A 40 -27.01 8.59 0.95
C ALA A 40 -25.58 8.32 1.46
N ALA A 41 -25.42 8.05 2.76
CA ALA A 41 -24.14 7.71 3.35
C ALA A 41 -23.56 6.40 2.78
N LEU A 42 -24.38 5.37 2.63
CA LEU A 42 -23.96 4.09 2.03
C LEU A 42 -23.57 4.24 0.56
N HIS A 43 -24.34 4.97 -0.24
CA HIS A 43 -24.00 5.24 -1.63
C HIS A 43 -22.70 6.07 -1.75
N SER A 44 -22.50 7.03 -0.86
CA SER A 44 -21.27 7.84 -0.84
C SER A 44 -20.05 6.99 -0.49
N ALA A 45 -20.19 6.11 0.49
CA ALA A 45 -19.14 5.18 0.87
C ALA A 45 -18.78 4.21 -0.26
N ASP A 46 -19.79 3.60 -0.90
CA ASP A 46 -19.60 2.68 -2.02
C ASP A 46 -18.89 3.35 -3.21
N ARG A 47 -19.29 4.58 -3.53
CA ARG A 47 -18.62 5.37 -4.57
C ARG A 47 -17.16 5.65 -4.24
N ILE A 48 -16.87 6.06 -3.00
CA ILE A 48 -15.50 6.33 -2.56
C ILE A 48 -14.65 5.05 -2.62
N PHE A 49 -15.18 3.93 -2.15
CA PHE A 49 -14.47 2.64 -2.23
C PHE A 49 -14.20 2.21 -3.67
N THR A 50 -15.18 2.37 -4.56
CA THR A 50 -15.02 2.05 -5.98
C THR A 50 -13.95 2.93 -6.63
N GLU A 51 -13.94 4.23 -6.34
CA GLU A 51 -12.96 5.18 -6.88
C GLU A 51 -11.54 4.89 -6.34
N ILE A 52 -11.41 4.62 -5.04
CA ILE A 52 -10.13 4.25 -4.43
C ILE A 52 -9.61 2.95 -5.03
N ASN A 53 -10.45 1.92 -5.15
CA ASN A 53 -10.07 0.63 -5.75
C ASN A 53 -9.62 0.79 -7.20
N ALA A 54 -10.36 1.54 -8.01
CA ALA A 54 -10.00 1.79 -9.40
C ALA A 54 -8.66 2.53 -9.53
N LYS A 55 -8.46 3.56 -8.72
CA LYS A 55 -7.21 4.35 -8.69
C LYS A 55 -6.01 3.51 -8.20
N THR A 56 -6.22 2.74 -7.13
CA THR A 56 -5.18 1.86 -6.59
C THR A 56 -4.79 0.79 -7.61
N ARG A 57 -5.78 0.17 -8.25
CA ARG A 57 -5.54 -0.84 -9.28
C ARG A 57 -4.75 -0.27 -10.46
N LEU A 58 -5.14 0.88 -10.99
CA LEU A 58 -4.44 1.53 -12.10
C LEU A 58 -3.00 1.87 -11.72
N SER A 59 -2.77 2.42 -10.52
CA SER A 59 -1.43 2.70 -10.02
C SER A 59 -0.57 1.45 -9.89
N TYR A 60 -1.17 0.34 -9.44
CA TYR A 60 -0.48 -0.94 -9.30
C TYR A 60 -0.14 -1.56 -10.65
N GLU A 61 -1.09 -1.56 -11.60
CA GLU A 61 -0.88 -2.06 -12.96
C GLU A 61 0.24 -1.30 -13.67
N THR A 62 0.24 0.04 -13.58
CA THR A 62 1.30 0.87 -14.16
C THR A 62 2.69 0.59 -13.54
N ALA A 63 2.75 0.43 -12.21
CA ALA A 63 3.99 0.10 -11.53
C ALA A 63 4.51 -1.29 -11.91
N LEU A 64 3.64 -2.30 -11.96
CA LEU A 64 4.02 -3.67 -12.35
C LEU A 64 4.46 -3.75 -13.81
N GLU A 65 3.81 -3.03 -14.72
CA GLU A 65 4.19 -2.97 -16.12
C GLU A 65 5.60 -2.41 -16.29
N ALA A 66 5.91 -1.31 -15.62
CA ALA A 66 7.25 -0.71 -15.65
C ALA A 66 8.33 -1.69 -15.14
N VAL A 67 8.04 -2.41 -14.06
CA VAL A 67 8.96 -3.43 -13.51
C VAL A 67 9.12 -4.61 -14.46
N ALA A 68 8.03 -5.08 -15.08
CA ALA A 68 8.08 -6.20 -16.03
C ALA A 68 8.91 -5.84 -17.27
N VAL A 69 8.74 -4.63 -17.81
CA VAL A 69 9.55 -4.12 -18.93
C VAL A 69 11.02 -4.01 -18.54
N LEU A 70 11.31 -3.45 -17.37
CA LEU A 70 12.68 -3.35 -16.87
C LEU A 70 13.33 -4.73 -16.71
N ALA A 71 12.66 -5.66 -16.06
CA ALA A 71 13.16 -7.02 -15.84
C ALA A 71 13.34 -7.78 -17.17
N GLY A 72 12.36 -7.65 -18.09
CA GLY A 72 12.45 -8.25 -19.42
C GLY A 72 13.62 -7.69 -20.23
N THR A 73 13.85 -6.38 -20.18
CA THR A 73 14.98 -5.75 -20.85
C THR A 73 16.31 -6.19 -20.24
N ALA A 74 16.41 -6.17 -18.91
CA ALA A 74 17.60 -6.58 -18.18
C ALA A 74 17.99 -8.05 -18.47
N ALA A 75 17.00 -8.94 -18.56
CA ALA A 75 17.24 -10.36 -18.84
C ALA A 75 17.92 -10.62 -20.20
N HIS A 76 17.81 -9.69 -21.15
CA HIS A 76 18.43 -9.77 -22.47
C HIS A 76 19.75 -9.01 -22.58
N MET A 77 20.18 -8.30 -21.51
CA MET A 77 21.44 -7.58 -21.52
C MET A 77 22.62 -8.53 -21.24
N PRO A 78 23.67 -8.53 -22.06
CA PRO A 78 24.86 -9.34 -21.85
C PRO A 78 25.51 -9.11 -20.47
N ASP A 79 25.48 -7.86 -20.00
CA ASP A 79 26.04 -7.46 -18.72
C ASP A 79 25.34 -8.15 -17.51
N MET A 80 24.05 -8.45 -17.64
CA MET A 80 23.30 -9.17 -16.61
C MET A 80 23.53 -10.69 -16.65
N ALA A 81 24.06 -11.23 -17.74
CA ALA A 81 24.42 -12.63 -17.84
C ALA A 81 25.78 -12.97 -17.20
N VAL A 82 26.59 -11.95 -16.90
CA VAL A 82 27.89 -12.11 -16.22
C VAL A 82 27.65 -12.54 -14.77
N LYS A 83 28.31 -13.62 -14.33
CA LYS A 83 28.19 -14.07 -12.95
C LYS A 83 28.94 -13.15 -12.00
N PRO A 84 28.39 -12.91 -10.80
CA PRO A 84 29.06 -12.11 -9.81
C PRO A 84 30.32 -12.82 -9.29
N THR A 85 31.39 -12.05 -9.14
CA THR A 85 32.61 -12.49 -8.48
C THR A 85 32.60 -12.04 -7.02
N SER A 86 33.60 -12.46 -6.26
CA SER A 86 33.80 -11.97 -4.89
C SER A 86 33.94 -10.42 -4.80
N ASN A 87 34.35 -9.76 -5.90
CA ASN A 87 34.28 -8.31 -6.03
C ASN A 87 32.99 -7.90 -6.75
N GLY A 88 31.87 -7.94 -6.02
CA GLY A 88 30.56 -7.58 -6.55
C GLY A 88 30.49 -6.17 -7.15
N MET A 89 31.31 -5.24 -6.68
CA MET A 89 31.36 -3.86 -7.20
C MET A 89 31.81 -3.78 -8.67
N ALA A 90 32.52 -4.77 -9.16
CA ALA A 90 33.00 -4.82 -10.53
C ALA A 90 31.97 -5.46 -11.52
N HIS A 91 30.81 -5.86 -11.03
CA HIS A 91 29.78 -6.46 -11.88
C HIS A 91 29.18 -5.42 -12.84
N PRO A 92 29.17 -5.66 -14.17
CA PRO A 92 28.74 -4.66 -15.13
C PRO A 92 27.26 -4.26 -15.01
N GLY A 93 26.40 -5.15 -14.55
CA GLY A 93 24.96 -4.89 -14.34
C GLY A 93 24.62 -4.01 -13.14
N ILE A 94 25.59 -3.66 -12.25
CA ILE A 94 25.31 -2.87 -11.05
C ILE A 94 24.75 -1.49 -11.37
N THR A 95 25.29 -0.82 -12.36
CA THR A 95 24.83 0.52 -12.75
C THR A 95 23.34 0.51 -13.12
N LEU A 96 22.92 -0.46 -13.92
CA LEU A 96 21.51 -0.64 -14.26
C LEU A 96 20.62 -0.86 -13.03
N MET A 97 21.09 -1.69 -12.09
CA MET A 97 20.33 -1.99 -10.85
C MET A 97 20.21 -0.76 -9.95
N LEU A 98 21.28 0.03 -9.81
CA LEU A 98 21.30 1.27 -9.05
C LEU A 98 20.40 2.34 -9.71
N ASP A 99 20.47 2.48 -11.02
CA ASP A 99 19.68 3.45 -11.77
C ASP A 99 18.18 3.08 -11.68
N ALA A 100 17.83 1.80 -11.82
CA ALA A 100 16.47 1.32 -11.63
C ALA A 100 15.90 1.69 -10.24
N LEU A 101 16.66 1.45 -9.18
CA LEU A 101 16.26 1.81 -7.81
C LEU A 101 16.26 3.32 -7.56
N SER A 102 16.99 4.08 -8.35
CA SER A 102 17.04 5.54 -8.26
C SER A 102 15.86 6.20 -8.96
N VAL A 103 15.42 5.64 -10.08
CA VAL A 103 14.30 6.14 -10.89
C VAL A 103 12.95 5.70 -10.32
N TYR A 104 12.85 4.45 -9.87
CA TYR A 104 11.61 3.88 -9.37
C TYR A 104 11.64 3.83 -7.83
N GLU A 105 11.21 4.89 -7.17
CA GLU A 105 11.23 5.02 -5.70
C GLU A 105 10.41 3.96 -4.96
N TYR A 106 9.40 3.37 -5.63
CA TYR A 106 8.59 2.29 -5.08
C TYR A 106 9.30 0.93 -5.08
N LEU A 107 10.39 0.79 -5.86
CA LEU A 107 11.26 -0.38 -5.78
C LEU A 107 12.20 -0.23 -4.58
N TYR A 108 12.28 -1.26 -3.77
CA TYR A 108 13.24 -1.28 -2.67
C TYR A 108 14.43 -2.20 -2.92
N SER A 109 14.32 -3.14 -3.87
CA SER A 109 15.38 -4.09 -4.17
C SER A 109 15.26 -4.60 -5.60
N THR A 110 16.40 -4.84 -6.23
CA THR A 110 16.57 -5.59 -7.48
C THR A 110 17.54 -6.73 -7.24
N TYR A 111 17.34 -7.85 -7.91
CA TYR A 111 18.26 -8.99 -7.80
C TYR A 111 18.32 -9.78 -9.09
N THR A 112 19.44 -10.49 -9.28
CA THR A 112 19.66 -11.48 -10.35
C THR A 112 20.21 -12.74 -9.73
N GLY A 113 19.59 -13.87 -10.04
CA GLY A 113 20.06 -15.20 -9.67
C GLY A 113 20.59 -15.95 -10.90
N TYR A 114 21.59 -16.79 -10.69
CA TYR A 114 22.24 -17.58 -11.72
C TYR A 114 22.06 -19.07 -11.48
N GLU A 115 22.19 -19.88 -12.53
CA GLU A 115 21.96 -21.34 -12.47
C GLU A 115 22.87 -22.07 -11.46
N ASP A 116 24.05 -21.54 -11.22
CA ASP A 116 25.01 -22.10 -10.24
C ASP A 116 24.71 -21.73 -8.79
N GLY A 117 23.62 -21.01 -8.55
CA GLY A 117 23.27 -20.49 -7.22
C GLY A 117 23.93 -19.18 -6.84
N SER A 118 24.78 -18.63 -7.73
CA SER A 118 25.32 -17.27 -7.53
C SER A 118 24.19 -16.25 -7.57
N PHE A 119 24.39 -15.10 -6.90
CA PHE A 119 23.32 -14.15 -6.71
C PHE A 119 23.89 -12.73 -6.51
N LEU A 120 23.25 -11.77 -7.12
CA LEU A 120 23.53 -10.35 -6.99
C LEU A 120 22.25 -9.61 -6.59
N GLN A 121 22.32 -8.80 -5.52
CA GLN A 121 21.18 -8.01 -5.05
C GLN A 121 21.62 -6.60 -4.70
N VAL A 122 20.84 -5.61 -5.10
CA VAL A 122 20.96 -4.23 -4.62
C VAL A 122 19.69 -3.87 -3.87
N VAL A 123 19.83 -3.30 -2.67
CA VAL A 123 18.75 -2.85 -1.80
C VAL A 123 18.89 -1.35 -1.57
N ALA A 124 17.84 -0.58 -1.83
CA ALA A 124 17.78 0.84 -1.50
C ALA A 124 17.42 1.00 -0.02
N VAL A 125 18.36 1.58 0.76
CA VAL A 125 18.20 1.82 2.21
C VAL A 125 18.11 3.30 2.55
N ARG A 126 18.22 4.18 1.52
CA ARG A 126 17.96 5.63 1.68
C ARG A 126 16.56 5.80 2.25
N ASP A 127 16.36 6.76 3.12
CA ASP A 127 15.06 7.12 3.74
C ASP A 127 14.36 5.98 4.50
N ARG A 128 15.06 4.85 4.73
CA ARG A 128 14.52 3.66 5.42
C ARG A 128 15.41 3.27 6.59
N ALA A 129 15.21 3.94 7.73
CA ALA A 129 16.01 3.71 8.93
C ALA A 129 15.99 2.25 9.42
N GLU A 130 14.84 1.58 9.28
CA GLU A 130 14.66 0.17 9.67
C GLU A 130 15.52 -0.76 8.81
N LEU A 131 15.57 -0.55 7.49
CA LEU A 131 16.42 -1.35 6.60
C LEU A 131 17.91 -1.08 6.85
N ARG A 132 18.30 0.19 7.10
CA ARG A 132 19.67 0.49 7.49
C ARG A 132 20.09 -0.24 8.76
N ALA A 133 19.21 -0.27 9.75
CA ALA A 133 19.48 -1.01 10.99
C ALA A 133 19.56 -2.52 10.76
N LEU A 134 18.67 -3.08 9.93
CA LEU A 134 18.66 -4.51 9.58
C LEU A 134 19.97 -4.96 8.94
N PHE A 135 20.54 -4.14 8.06
CA PHE A 135 21.81 -4.43 7.36
C PHE A 135 23.03 -3.92 8.11
N ALA A 136 22.89 -3.34 9.30
CA ALA A 136 23.95 -2.67 10.05
C ALA A 136 24.75 -1.68 9.15
N ALA A 137 24.04 -1.00 8.22
CA ALA A 137 24.67 -0.13 7.25
C ALA A 137 25.16 1.17 7.92
N PRO A 138 26.36 1.68 7.57
CA PRO A 138 26.89 2.93 8.08
C PRO A 138 25.96 4.13 7.82
N PRO A 139 26.03 5.20 8.62
CA PRO A 139 25.33 6.44 8.32
C PRO A 139 25.73 6.98 6.93
N GLY A 140 24.76 7.47 6.16
CA GLY A 140 24.98 7.96 4.80
C GLY A 140 24.82 6.91 3.71
N THR A 141 24.75 5.61 4.04
CA THR A 141 24.52 4.56 3.05
C THR A 141 23.19 4.74 2.36
N ALA A 142 23.20 4.81 1.04
CA ALA A 142 22.01 4.88 0.20
C ALA A 142 21.59 3.50 -0.34
N PHE A 143 22.57 2.65 -0.67
CA PHE A 143 22.33 1.32 -1.20
C PHE A 143 23.21 0.28 -0.53
N VAL A 144 22.68 -0.92 -0.39
CA VAL A 144 23.41 -2.11 0.07
C VAL A 144 23.47 -3.08 -1.08
N LEU A 145 24.69 -3.43 -1.49
CA LEU A 145 24.95 -4.48 -2.48
C LEU A 145 25.28 -5.77 -1.76
N ARG A 146 24.59 -6.83 -2.08
CA ARG A 146 24.85 -8.18 -1.61
C ARG A 146 25.23 -9.07 -2.77
N THR A 147 26.35 -9.75 -2.65
CA THR A 147 26.80 -10.75 -3.61
C THR A 147 26.92 -12.11 -2.95
N LEU A 148 26.51 -13.12 -3.67
CA LEU A 148 26.83 -14.51 -3.38
C LEU A 148 27.54 -15.09 -4.63
N SER A 149 28.79 -15.41 -4.53
CA SER A 149 29.54 -16.07 -5.61
C SER A 149 29.78 -17.54 -5.23
N VAL A 150 29.50 -18.43 -6.17
CA VAL A 150 29.76 -19.85 -5.99
C VAL A 150 30.97 -20.23 -6.83
N GLU A 151 32.02 -20.69 -6.18
CA GLU A 151 33.24 -21.17 -6.85
C GLU A 151 33.01 -22.55 -7.50
N PRO A 152 33.80 -22.92 -8.50
CA PRO A 152 33.74 -24.26 -9.11
C PRO A 152 33.95 -25.42 -8.11
N THR A 153 34.55 -25.13 -6.99
CA THR A 153 34.77 -26.08 -5.86
C THR A 153 33.51 -26.31 -5.03
N GLY A 154 32.40 -25.57 -5.33
CA GLY A 154 31.17 -25.59 -4.56
C GLY A 154 31.17 -24.70 -3.32
N THR A 155 32.27 -23.98 -3.06
CA THR A 155 32.32 -23.02 -1.97
C THR A 155 31.55 -21.75 -2.30
N ALA A 156 30.64 -21.35 -1.43
CA ALA A 156 29.87 -20.12 -1.59
C ALA A 156 30.46 -19.00 -0.72
N GLU A 157 30.75 -17.87 -1.32
CA GLU A 157 31.23 -16.69 -0.63
C GLU A 157 30.18 -15.57 -0.70
N GLN A 158 29.73 -15.07 0.43
CA GLN A 158 28.82 -13.94 0.53
C GLN A 158 29.56 -12.69 0.98
N ARG A 159 29.33 -11.57 0.26
CA ARG A 159 29.88 -10.25 0.61
C ARG A 159 28.83 -9.18 0.59
N TRP A 160 29.05 -8.12 1.38
CA TRP A 160 28.23 -6.94 1.49
C TRP A 160 29.06 -5.70 1.22
N PHE A 161 28.51 -4.79 0.44
CA PHE A 161 29.12 -3.50 0.13
C PHE A 161 28.11 -2.40 0.41
N PHE A 162 28.56 -1.29 0.97
CA PHE A 162 27.75 -0.14 1.31
C PHE A 162 28.10 1.03 0.41
N LEU A 163 27.09 1.62 -0.22
CA LEU A 163 27.26 2.70 -1.20
C LEU A 163 26.47 3.91 -0.72
N ASP A 164 27.09 5.06 -0.78
CA ASP A 164 26.59 6.37 -0.30
C ASP A 164 26.20 7.31 -1.44
N ARG A 165 25.74 6.79 -2.54
CA ARG A 165 25.28 7.61 -3.67
C ARG A 165 23.90 8.20 -3.43
#